data_e3725908b84bad5ea97f04384102e81c
#
_entry.id   e3725908b84bad5ea97f04384102e81c
#
_cell.length_a   1.000
_cell.length_b   1.000
_cell.length_c   1.000
_cell.angle_alpha   90.00
_cell.angle_beta   90.00
_cell.angle_gamma   90.00
#
_symmetry.space_group_name_H-M   'P 1'
#
loop_
_entity.id
_entity.type
_entity.pdbx_description
1 polymer ?
#
loop_
_entity_poly.entity_id
_entity_poly.type
_entity_poly.pdbx_seq_one_letter_code
_entity_poly.pdbx_strand_id
1 'polypeptide(L)'
;MKKLIIIALCNIPFLAFAQKPVFAEAKLKSVTLYEQSAELYSNTTFKIPKGSSEVVITNIAQNIDESTIKIGSKSKVSVLTYRFTTDESIYKVELDKRNPQHKIVMDSISLVEKKLKDLDFQRAALSNSIGILDKNQTINAGSTSYSKELEKLIDYYQKKRTDLSIQLDQAETSYTLFTQKLDKLRSRFDLNNQELEKYPKGKLILQVSSDSSEDVNLDIKYSIRDAFWKPYYDVLIPDINSKAQLLYKAMVRQNSGLDWKNVELHLVSGYPNVKKTIPSLSEWSLFYQEPLIASAQGIKINQAENYNSGRTSSVAEVNIAEVAVLGSNVSRNQLNVAYDLKDLYTILSNNQDNSINLDRTEIPATYTYYSVPKVDRTVYLIAELDNLDKYNLINAEANVIFENTNVGKTTLNAENTDTKLLLTLGDDKRISAKREMIKDKTMEKSISSSNKEQQFAYQFTIRNNKSEKVKLRIKDRIPVSQDKQIIITLVNKGGASYNEETGELIWEITLNANETKKMEFSFKVNSLKNRVVLGL
;
A
#
# COMPACT_ATOMS: atom_id res chain seq x y z
N MET A 1 -50.06 -60.90 55.95
CA MET A 1 -48.61 -60.75 55.98
C MET A 1 -48.23 -60.12 54.62
N LYS A 2 -48.04 -58.79 54.61
CA LYS A 2 -47.66 -58.03 53.38
C LYS A 2 -46.12 -57.86 53.47
N LYS A 3 -45.38 -58.46 52.52
CA LYS A 3 -43.92 -58.27 52.40
C LYS A 3 -43.66 -56.95 51.65
N LEU A 4 -43.04 -56.02 52.36
CA LEU A 4 -42.53 -54.75 51.79
C LEU A 4 -41.18 -55.06 51.14
N ILE A 5 -41.08 -54.89 49.80
CA ILE A 5 -39.80 -54.95 49.06
C ILE A 5 -39.25 -53.51 49.01
N ILE A 6 -38.20 -53.24 49.77
CA ILE A 6 -37.43 -51.98 49.69
C ILE A 6 -36.46 -52.11 48.54
N ILE A 7 -36.71 -51.35 47.45
CA ILE A 7 -35.76 -51.18 46.35
C ILE A 7 -34.76 -50.08 46.77
N ALA A 8 -33.55 -50.49 47.14
CA ALA A 8 -32.45 -49.59 47.40
C ALA A 8 -31.98 -49.03 46.04
N LEU A 9 -32.34 -47.77 45.77
CA LEU A 9 -31.78 -47.03 44.62
C LEU A 9 -30.35 -46.68 44.91
N CYS A 10 -29.41 -47.45 44.35
CA CYS A 10 -27.97 -47.12 44.36
C CYS A 10 -27.72 -45.87 43.53
N ASN A 11 -27.68 -44.69 44.14
CA ASN A 11 -27.14 -43.47 43.55
C ASN A 11 -25.61 -43.67 43.40
N ILE A 12 -25.20 -44.15 42.24
CA ILE A 12 -23.78 -44.08 41.85
C ILE A 12 -23.54 -42.63 41.40
N PRO A 13 -22.72 -41.85 42.14
CA PRO A 13 -22.32 -40.54 41.64
C PRO A 13 -21.50 -40.75 40.37
N PHE A 14 -22.02 -40.33 39.24
CA PHE A 14 -21.26 -40.16 38.00
C PHE A 14 -20.22 -39.09 38.31
N LEU A 15 -19.04 -39.49 38.72
CA LEU A 15 -17.86 -38.64 38.76
C LEU A 15 -17.50 -38.32 37.30
N ALA A 16 -18.08 -37.25 36.80
CA ALA A 16 -17.61 -36.63 35.59
C ALA A 16 -16.18 -36.12 35.86
N PHE A 17 -15.20 -36.94 35.58
CA PHE A 17 -13.81 -36.48 35.51
C PHE A 17 -13.78 -35.44 34.41
N ALA A 18 -13.67 -34.17 34.73
CA ALA A 18 -13.35 -33.13 33.80
C ALA A 18 -11.99 -33.48 33.16
N GLN A 19 -12.03 -34.02 31.99
CA GLN A 19 -10.85 -34.41 31.22
C GLN A 19 -10.09 -33.11 30.88
N LYS A 20 -8.80 -33.05 31.18
CA LYS A 20 -7.96 -31.88 30.83
C LYS A 20 -8.04 -31.65 29.33
N PRO A 21 -8.20 -30.41 28.87
CA PRO A 21 -8.22 -30.11 27.45
C PRO A 21 -6.90 -30.50 26.78
N VAL A 22 -6.97 -31.00 25.58
CA VAL A 22 -5.81 -31.32 24.74
C VAL A 22 -5.40 -30.07 23.97
N PHE A 23 -4.14 -29.66 24.10
CA PHE A 23 -3.61 -28.53 23.35
C PHE A 23 -2.92 -29.00 22.07
N ALA A 24 -3.21 -28.31 20.94
CA ALA A 24 -2.61 -28.59 19.65
C ALA A 24 -2.27 -27.29 18.92
N GLU A 25 -1.13 -27.26 18.26
CA GLU A 25 -0.69 -26.11 17.47
C GLU A 25 -1.10 -26.28 16.00
N ALA A 26 -1.78 -25.28 15.44
CA ALA A 26 -2.01 -25.21 14.01
C ALA A 26 -0.75 -24.75 13.27
N LYS A 27 -0.31 -25.52 12.29
CA LYS A 27 0.83 -25.20 11.42
C LYS A 27 0.29 -24.62 10.11
N LEU A 28 0.45 -23.34 9.90
CA LEU A 28 0.07 -22.68 8.67
C LEU A 28 0.90 -23.27 7.50
N LYS A 29 0.23 -23.71 6.45
CA LYS A 29 0.82 -24.36 5.28
C LYS A 29 0.78 -23.47 4.06
N SER A 30 -0.40 -22.93 3.77
CA SER A 30 -0.58 -22.07 2.62
C SER A 30 -1.54 -20.91 2.93
N VAL A 31 -1.36 -19.84 2.18
CA VAL A 31 -2.23 -18.65 2.21
C VAL A 31 -2.63 -18.32 0.79
N THR A 32 -3.94 -18.23 0.55
CA THR A 32 -4.49 -17.71 -0.69
C THR A 32 -4.93 -16.27 -0.46
N LEU A 33 -4.20 -15.33 -1.05
CA LEU A 33 -4.47 -13.90 -0.97
C LEU A 33 -5.38 -13.45 -2.09
N TYR A 34 -6.39 -12.69 -1.75
CA TYR A 34 -7.28 -11.96 -2.63
C TYR A 34 -7.02 -10.45 -2.49
N GLU A 35 -7.67 -9.64 -3.31
CA GLU A 35 -7.48 -8.18 -3.26
C GLU A 35 -7.97 -7.52 -1.96
N GLN A 36 -8.84 -8.17 -1.18
CA GLN A 36 -9.38 -7.62 0.07
C GLN A 36 -9.47 -8.61 1.23
N SER A 37 -8.94 -9.82 1.07
CA SER A 37 -8.99 -10.87 2.09
C SER A 37 -7.93 -11.92 1.84
N ALA A 38 -7.76 -12.85 2.79
CA ALA A 38 -6.96 -14.04 2.59
C ALA A 38 -7.66 -15.27 3.17
N GLU A 39 -7.50 -16.43 2.54
CA GLU A 39 -7.87 -17.74 3.08
C GLU A 39 -6.60 -18.44 3.58
N LEU A 40 -6.60 -18.84 4.84
CA LEU A 40 -5.49 -19.53 5.49
C LEU A 40 -5.82 -21.02 5.60
N TYR A 41 -4.84 -21.86 5.21
CA TYR A 41 -4.90 -23.29 5.37
C TYR A 41 -3.83 -23.76 6.34
N SER A 42 -4.27 -24.39 7.42
CA SER A 42 -3.42 -24.93 8.49
C SER A 42 -3.70 -26.41 8.70
N ASN A 43 -2.68 -27.12 9.17
CA ASN A 43 -2.79 -28.51 9.59
C ASN A 43 -2.34 -28.66 11.04
N THR A 44 -2.98 -29.54 11.78
CA THR A 44 -2.57 -29.87 13.15
C THR A 44 -2.71 -31.35 13.43
N THR A 45 -1.81 -31.88 14.28
CA THR A 45 -1.82 -33.28 14.68
C THR A 45 -1.72 -33.36 16.20
N PHE A 46 -2.60 -34.15 16.81
CA PHE A 46 -2.65 -34.36 18.26
C PHE A 46 -3.22 -35.74 18.58
N LYS A 47 -3.00 -36.18 19.82
CA LYS A 47 -3.51 -37.48 20.31
C LYS A 47 -4.68 -37.28 21.26
N ILE A 48 -5.75 -38.04 21.04
CA ILE A 48 -6.93 -38.04 21.92
C ILE A 48 -7.17 -39.43 22.52
N PRO A 49 -7.71 -39.53 23.74
CA PRO A 49 -8.20 -40.76 24.30
C PRO A 49 -9.56 -41.14 23.68
N LYS A 50 -9.98 -42.37 23.88
CA LYS A 50 -11.35 -42.82 23.57
C LYS A 50 -12.39 -41.98 24.35
N GLY A 51 -13.47 -41.62 23.65
CA GLY A 51 -14.59 -40.83 24.19
C GLY A 51 -14.57 -39.39 23.74
N SER A 52 -15.24 -38.51 24.50
CA SER A 52 -15.33 -37.09 24.19
C SER A 52 -14.16 -36.33 24.81
N SER A 53 -13.50 -35.47 24.04
CA SER A 53 -12.39 -34.64 24.49
C SER A 53 -12.57 -33.21 24.01
N GLU A 54 -12.14 -32.25 24.85
CA GLU A 54 -12.00 -30.88 24.44
C GLU A 54 -10.60 -30.62 23.90
N VAL A 55 -10.49 -30.02 22.72
CA VAL A 55 -9.21 -29.74 22.06
C VAL A 55 -9.11 -28.24 21.83
N VAL A 56 -8.02 -27.63 22.28
CA VAL A 56 -7.71 -26.23 22.09
C VAL A 56 -6.63 -26.10 21.04
N ILE A 57 -7.00 -25.57 19.87
CA ILE A 57 -6.06 -25.35 18.78
C ILE A 57 -5.57 -23.90 18.86
N THR A 58 -4.28 -23.74 19.00
CA THR A 58 -3.56 -22.47 19.07
C THR A 58 -2.97 -22.11 17.70
N ASN A 59 -2.32 -20.94 17.59
CA ASN A 59 -1.71 -20.43 16.35
C ASN A 59 -2.75 -20.16 15.24
N ILE A 60 -3.89 -19.62 15.64
CA ILE A 60 -4.98 -19.15 14.76
C ILE A 60 -4.90 -17.61 14.71
N ALA A 61 -5.19 -17.03 13.55
CA ALA A 61 -5.28 -15.57 13.41
C ALA A 61 -6.34 -14.99 14.36
N GLN A 62 -6.17 -13.72 14.76
CA GLN A 62 -7.09 -13.13 15.76
C GLN A 62 -8.36 -12.54 15.15
N ASN A 63 -8.33 -12.09 13.90
CA ASN A 63 -9.46 -11.44 13.20
C ASN A 63 -9.96 -12.33 12.07
N ILE A 64 -10.62 -13.43 12.42
CA ILE A 64 -11.15 -14.38 11.42
C ILE A 64 -12.62 -14.12 11.12
N ASP A 65 -13.05 -14.50 9.94
CA ASP A 65 -14.48 -14.62 9.62
C ASP A 65 -14.98 -16.01 10.05
N GLU A 66 -15.60 -16.08 11.22
CA GLU A 66 -16.03 -17.35 11.82
C GLU A 66 -16.97 -18.16 10.92
N SER A 67 -17.74 -17.49 10.05
CA SER A 67 -18.66 -18.15 9.10
C SER A 67 -17.91 -18.97 8.02
N THR A 68 -16.63 -18.72 7.84
CA THR A 68 -15.79 -19.36 6.82
C THR A 68 -14.99 -20.54 7.36
N ILE A 69 -15.05 -20.81 8.67
CA ILE A 69 -14.30 -21.90 9.29
C ILE A 69 -14.73 -23.25 8.70
N LYS A 70 -13.76 -23.97 8.18
CA LYS A 70 -13.93 -25.33 7.67
C LYS A 70 -12.91 -26.23 8.35
N ILE A 71 -13.39 -27.31 8.98
CA ILE A 71 -12.57 -28.29 9.67
C ILE A 71 -12.77 -29.64 8.98
N GLY A 72 -11.69 -30.17 8.44
CA GLY A 72 -11.63 -31.50 7.83
C GLY A 72 -10.81 -32.45 8.67
N SER A 73 -11.20 -33.71 8.74
CA SER A 73 -10.40 -34.77 9.38
C SER A 73 -10.16 -35.92 8.41
N LYS A 74 -8.91 -36.40 8.40
CA LYS A 74 -8.55 -37.65 7.73
C LYS A 74 -8.66 -38.85 8.67
N SER A 75 -8.81 -38.60 9.98
CA SER A 75 -8.95 -39.60 11.03
C SER A 75 -10.42 -39.92 11.32
N LYS A 76 -10.70 -41.05 11.98
CA LYS A 76 -12.06 -41.47 12.37
C LYS A 76 -12.58 -40.71 13.61
N VAL A 77 -12.45 -39.41 13.60
CA VAL A 77 -12.88 -38.52 14.68
C VAL A 77 -14.07 -37.68 14.26
N SER A 78 -15.03 -37.53 15.14
CA SER A 78 -16.20 -36.66 14.91
C SER A 78 -15.97 -35.32 15.64
N VAL A 79 -15.98 -34.22 14.91
CA VAL A 79 -16.01 -32.88 15.48
C VAL A 79 -17.48 -32.55 15.77
N LEU A 80 -17.84 -32.49 17.06
CA LEU A 80 -19.20 -32.26 17.52
C LEU A 80 -19.57 -30.79 17.48
N THR A 81 -18.69 -29.94 18.01
CA THR A 81 -18.86 -28.49 18.03
C THR A 81 -17.50 -27.80 17.91
N TYR A 82 -17.53 -26.55 17.48
CA TYR A 82 -16.36 -25.66 17.56
C TYR A 82 -16.78 -24.26 17.96
N ARG A 83 -15.88 -23.53 18.58
CA ARG A 83 -16.01 -22.08 18.82
C ARG A 83 -14.66 -21.41 18.67
N PHE A 84 -14.68 -20.19 18.18
CA PHE A 84 -13.50 -19.34 18.13
C PHE A 84 -13.48 -18.40 19.34
N THR A 85 -12.29 -18.06 19.81
CA THR A 85 -12.09 -17.06 20.87
C THR A 85 -10.72 -16.42 20.81
N THR A 86 -10.64 -15.16 21.20
CA THR A 86 -9.40 -14.43 21.44
C THR A 86 -9.17 -14.16 22.92
N ASP A 87 -10.05 -14.68 23.79
CA ASP A 87 -9.98 -14.46 25.23
C ASP A 87 -8.76 -15.16 25.83
N GLU A 88 -7.85 -14.35 26.39
CA GLU A 88 -6.64 -14.81 27.04
C GLU A 88 -6.93 -15.46 28.41
N SER A 89 -8.08 -15.15 29.04
CA SER A 89 -8.47 -15.69 30.33
C SER A 89 -8.92 -17.15 30.27
N ILE A 90 -9.36 -17.61 29.10
CA ILE A 90 -9.76 -18.99 28.88
C ILE A 90 -8.51 -19.87 28.99
N TYR A 91 -8.52 -20.78 29.96
CA TYR A 91 -7.41 -21.67 30.34
C TYR A 91 -6.21 -20.96 30.98
N LYS A 92 -6.40 -19.83 31.70
CA LYS A 92 -5.43 -19.37 32.68
C LYS A 92 -5.33 -20.42 33.77
N VAL A 93 -4.21 -21.12 33.81
CA VAL A 93 -3.90 -22.02 34.91
C VAL A 93 -3.34 -21.18 36.06
N GLU A 94 -3.90 -21.31 37.25
CA GLU A 94 -3.34 -20.68 38.43
C GLU A 94 -1.90 -21.16 38.69
N LEU A 95 -1.04 -20.22 39.05
CA LEU A 95 0.38 -20.45 39.33
C LEU A 95 0.57 -21.48 40.44
N ASP A 96 1.02 -22.67 40.11
CA ASP A 96 1.41 -23.67 41.12
C ASP A 96 2.84 -23.40 41.60
N LYS A 97 2.95 -22.84 42.81
CA LYS A 97 4.24 -22.62 43.49
C LYS A 97 5.05 -23.90 43.71
N ARG A 98 4.43 -25.07 43.53
CA ARG A 98 5.07 -26.38 43.66
C ARG A 98 5.78 -26.80 42.35
N ASN A 99 5.46 -26.16 41.23
CA ASN A 99 6.14 -26.42 39.96
C ASN A 99 7.53 -25.77 39.98
N PRO A 100 8.64 -26.55 39.86
CA PRO A 100 10.00 -26.00 39.88
C PRO A 100 10.27 -24.93 38.83
N GLN A 101 9.67 -25.03 37.65
CA GLN A 101 9.83 -24.05 36.58
C GLN A 101 9.11 -22.73 36.89
N HIS A 102 7.91 -22.79 37.45
CA HIS A 102 7.20 -21.60 37.92
C HIS A 102 7.97 -20.89 39.03
N LYS A 103 8.57 -21.64 39.96
CA LYS A 103 9.39 -21.09 41.02
C LYS A 103 10.59 -20.30 40.50
N ILE A 104 11.31 -20.84 39.51
CA ILE A 104 12.46 -20.15 38.89
C ILE A 104 12.05 -18.79 38.28
N VAL A 105 10.91 -18.73 37.59
CA VAL A 105 10.42 -17.48 37.01
C VAL A 105 9.96 -16.52 38.10
N MET A 106 9.27 -16.97 39.15
CA MET A 106 8.88 -16.15 40.31
C MET A 106 10.10 -15.56 41.02
N ASP A 107 11.12 -16.36 41.23
CA ASP A 107 12.37 -15.90 41.86
C ASP A 107 13.07 -14.86 40.95
N SER A 108 13.00 -15.05 39.62
CA SER A 108 13.53 -14.09 38.64
C SER A 108 12.75 -12.77 38.62
N ILE A 109 11.41 -12.81 38.75
CA ILE A 109 10.56 -11.61 38.87
C ILE A 109 10.91 -10.86 40.14
N SER A 110 10.94 -11.56 41.30
CA SER A 110 11.26 -10.96 42.60
C SER A 110 12.64 -10.27 42.55
N LEU A 111 13.63 -10.90 41.91
CA LEU A 111 14.96 -10.31 41.74
C LEU A 111 14.94 -9.04 40.92
N VAL A 112 14.18 -9.04 39.78
CA VAL A 112 14.06 -7.87 38.90
C VAL A 112 13.29 -6.75 39.61
N GLU A 113 12.21 -7.05 40.32
CA GLU A 113 11.45 -6.06 41.12
C GLU A 113 12.31 -5.40 42.17
N LYS A 114 13.14 -6.20 42.90
CA LYS A 114 14.10 -5.65 43.85
C LYS A 114 15.09 -4.71 43.18
N LYS A 115 15.62 -5.09 41.99
CA LYS A 115 16.55 -4.25 41.22
C LYS A 115 15.92 -2.97 40.76
N LEU A 116 14.66 -3.00 40.31
CA LEU A 116 13.91 -1.80 39.93
C LEU A 116 13.72 -0.86 41.12
N LYS A 117 13.39 -1.38 42.28
CA LYS A 117 13.28 -0.58 43.51
C LYS A 117 14.60 0.08 43.90
N ASP A 118 15.72 -0.63 43.81
CA ASP A 118 17.06 -0.07 44.05
C ASP A 118 17.41 1.05 43.08
N LEU A 119 17.09 0.85 41.78
CA LEU A 119 17.28 1.86 40.74
C LEU A 119 16.39 3.10 40.95
N ASP A 120 15.16 2.91 41.41
CA ASP A 120 14.25 4.02 41.70
C ASP A 120 14.78 4.89 42.85
N PHE A 121 15.28 4.27 43.93
CA PHE A 121 15.96 5.01 45.00
C PHE A 121 17.21 5.74 44.50
N GLN A 122 18.01 5.10 43.63
CA GLN A 122 19.19 5.73 43.04
C GLN A 122 18.84 6.94 42.19
N ARG A 123 17.82 6.84 41.31
CA ARG A 123 17.32 7.93 40.49
C ARG A 123 16.82 9.10 41.35
N ALA A 124 16.03 8.80 42.39
CA ALA A 124 15.55 9.80 43.32
C ALA A 124 16.69 10.54 44.04
N ALA A 125 17.69 9.82 44.51
CA ALA A 125 18.87 10.41 45.19
C ALA A 125 19.70 11.30 44.25
N LEU A 126 19.93 10.85 42.98
CA LEU A 126 20.65 11.61 41.99
C LEU A 126 19.89 12.88 41.55
N SER A 127 18.57 12.75 41.33
CA SER A 127 17.70 13.89 41.00
C SER A 127 17.67 14.94 42.14
N ASN A 128 17.57 14.48 43.40
CA ASN A 128 17.64 15.35 44.56
C ASN A 128 18.99 16.06 44.66
N SER A 129 20.10 15.36 44.40
CA SER A 129 21.45 15.93 44.43
C SER A 129 21.64 17.00 43.35
N ILE A 130 21.12 16.76 42.16
CA ILE A 130 21.09 17.76 41.08
C ILE A 130 20.23 18.97 41.50
N GLY A 131 19.06 18.74 42.08
CA GLY A 131 18.18 19.81 42.55
C GLY A 131 18.80 20.65 43.69
N ILE A 132 19.62 20.05 44.57
CA ILE A 132 20.39 20.77 45.59
C ILE A 132 21.46 21.65 44.92
N LEU A 133 22.19 21.12 43.94
CA LEU A 133 23.15 21.92 43.18
C LEU A 133 22.49 23.08 42.46
N ASP A 134 21.40 22.84 41.77
CA ASP A 134 20.68 23.86 40.98
C ASP A 134 20.08 24.98 41.87
N LYS A 135 19.70 24.67 43.13
CA LYS A 135 19.17 25.66 44.09
C LYS A 135 20.26 26.52 44.76
N ASN A 136 21.48 26.02 44.81
CA ASN A 136 22.59 26.70 45.52
C ASN A 136 23.54 27.46 44.60
N GLN A 137 23.04 27.97 43.47
CA GLN A 137 23.79 28.74 42.50
C GLN A 137 23.93 30.25 42.84
N THR A 138 23.29 30.72 43.93
CA THR A 138 23.34 32.12 44.31
C THR A 138 24.56 32.39 45.21
N ILE A 139 25.48 33.24 44.74
CA ILE A 139 26.64 33.69 45.48
C ILE A 139 26.42 35.14 45.93
N ASN A 140 26.45 35.39 47.25
CA ASN A 140 26.39 36.74 47.83
C ASN A 140 27.75 37.45 47.60
N ALA A 141 27.81 38.45 46.74
CA ALA A 141 28.98 39.23 46.43
C ALA A 141 29.40 40.14 47.61
N GLY A 142 30.55 39.91 48.24
CA GLY A 142 30.97 40.67 49.40
C GLY A 142 32.45 40.94 49.59
N SER A 143 33.40 40.65 48.68
CA SER A 143 34.81 41.06 48.80
C SER A 143 35.63 40.86 47.53
N THR A 144 36.73 41.60 47.38
CA THR A 144 37.55 41.82 46.18
C THR A 144 38.53 40.69 45.80
N SER A 145 38.51 39.54 46.45
CA SER A 145 39.37 38.37 46.10
C SER A 145 38.68 37.30 45.27
N TYR A 146 37.56 37.60 44.66
CA TYR A 146 36.50 36.64 44.22
C TYR A 146 36.72 35.98 42.89
N SER A 147 37.50 36.48 41.94
CA SER A 147 37.43 35.96 40.58
C SER A 147 37.98 34.54 40.39
N LYS A 148 39.08 34.19 41.03
CA LYS A 148 39.68 32.84 40.92
C LYS A 148 38.94 31.76 41.76
N GLU A 149 38.36 32.16 42.89
CA GLU A 149 37.54 31.27 43.70
C GLU A 149 36.17 31.00 43.07
N LEU A 150 35.61 32.02 42.44
CA LEU A 150 34.35 31.92 41.70
C LEU A 150 34.52 30.99 40.45
N GLU A 151 35.62 31.15 39.70
CA GLU A 151 35.93 30.27 38.57
C GLU A 151 36.05 28.81 38.99
N LYS A 152 36.80 28.52 40.03
CA LYS A 152 36.93 27.17 40.60
C LYS A 152 35.60 26.60 41.06
N LEU A 153 34.73 27.43 41.63
CA LEU A 153 33.43 27.02 42.10
C LEU A 153 32.48 26.70 40.92
N ILE A 154 32.50 27.51 39.88
CA ILE A 154 31.72 27.27 38.64
C ILE A 154 32.19 25.98 37.99
N ASP A 155 33.49 25.76 37.83
CA ASP A 155 34.08 24.55 37.26
C ASP A 155 33.67 23.30 38.09
N TYR A 156 33.71 23.41 39.43
CA TYR A 156 33.27 22.34 40.30
C TYR A 156 31.76 22.02 40.13
N TYR A 157 30.89 23.04 40.09
CA TYR A 157 29.48 22.86 39.89
C TYR A 157 29.18 22.24 38.53
N GLN A 158 29.76 22.76 37.47
CA GLN A 158 29.59 22.26 36.11
C GLN A 158 30.01 20.80 36.00
N LYS A 159 31.20 20.48 36.50
CA LYS A 159 31.71 19.10 36.49
C LYS A 159 30.81 18.17 37.31
N LYS A 160 30.46 18.57 38.55
CA LYS A 160 29.64 17.74 39.44
C LYS A 160 28.23 17.52 38.89
N ARG A 161 27.62 18.58 38.33
CA ARG A 161 26.29 18.48 37.71
C ARG A 161 26.31 17.56 36.48
N THR A 162 27.34 17.67 35.62
CA THR A 162 27.53 16.78 34.47
C THR A 162 27.68 15.33 34.91
N ASP A 163 28.53 15.05 35.90
CA ASP A 163 28.73 13.70 36.42
C ASP A 163 27.43 13.11 36.97
N LEU A 164 26.66 13.89 37.74
CA LEU A 164 25.37 13.43 38.30
C LEU A 164 24.32 13.23 37.20
N SER A 165 24.31 14.06 36.17
CA SER A 165 23.38 13.91 35.05
C SER A 165 23.67 12.66 34.24
N ILE A 166 24.95 12.35 33.99
CA ILE A 166 25.36 11.09 33.33
C ILE A 166 24.95 9.87 34.16
N GLN A 167 25.16 9.91 35.48
CA GLN A 167 24.74 8.81 36.37
C GLN A 167 23.23 8.65 36.41
N LEU A 168 22.47 9.74 36.36
CA LEU A 168 21.00 9.71 36.30
C LEU A 168 20.53 9.07 34.99
N ASP A 169 21.07 9.49 33.86
CA ASP A 169 20.76 8.92 32.53
C ASP A 169 21.05 7.41 32.47
N GLN A 170 22.19 6.98 33.00
CA GLN A 170 22.54 5.55 33.10
C GLN A 170 21.55 4.77 33.99
N ALA A 171 21.10 5.37 35.10
CA ALA A 171 20.13 4.77 36.00
C ALA A 171 18.73 4.69 35.33
N GLU A 172 18.33 5.71 34.57
CA GLU A 172 17.07 5.74 33.80
C GLU A 172 17.07 4.72 32.68
N THR A 173 18.15 4.63 31.93
CA THR A 173 18.33 3.61 30.88
C THR A 173 18.23 2.20 31.47
N SER A 174 18.90 1.98 32.61
CA SER A 174 18.86 0.70 33.32
C SER A 174 17.45 0.39 33.83
N TYR A 175 16.76 1.37 34.39
CA TYR A 175 15.38 1.23 34.85
C TYR A 175 14.44 0.81 33.71
N THR A 176 14.53 1.46 32.57
CA THR A 176 13.75 1.12 31.37
C THR A 176 14.02 -0.31 30.90
N LEU A 177 15.29 -0.72 30.86
CA LEU A 177 15.68 -2.07 30.45
C LEU A 177 15.12 -3.15 31.42
N PHE A 178 15.20 -2.90 32.73
CA PHE A 178 14.68 -3.83 33.71
C PHE A 178 13.15 -3.85 33.77
N THR A 179 12.47 -2.74 33.45
CA THR A 179 11.01 -2.70 33.29
C THR A 179 10.58 -3.58 32.11
N GLN A 180 11.22 -3.45 30.94
CA GLN A 180 10.96 -4.32 29.79
C GLN A 180 11.23 -5.81 30.11
N LYS A 181 12.27 -6.08 30.90
CA LYS A 181 12.56 -7.45 31.34
C LYS A 181 11.50 -7.97 32.32
N LEU A 182 10.98 -7.14 33.22
CA LEU A 182 9.89 -7.49 34.10
C LEU A 182 8.61 -7.81 33.32
N ASP A 183 8.26 -6.97 32.36
CA ASP A 183 7.09 -7.19 31.51
C ASP A 183 7.22 -8.51 30.73
N LYS A 184 8.39 -8.80 30.17
CA LYS A 184 8.68 -10.09 29.52
C LYS A 184 8.61 -11.27 30.49
N LEU A 185 9.01 -11.11 31.75
CA LEU A 185 8.89 -12.16 32.75
C LEU A 185 7.45 -12.33 33.21
N ARG A 186 6.71 -11.24 33.41
CA ARG A 186 5.28 -11.27 33.78
C ARG A 186 4.43 -11.84 32.65
N SER A 187 4.68 -11.46 31.43
CA SER A 187 4.00 -12.05 30.28
C SER A 187 4.24 -13.57 30.23
N ARG A 188 5.41 -14.07 30.58
CA ARG A 188 5.62 -15.53 30.78
C ARG A 188 4.78 -16.15 31.86
N PHE A 189 4.26 -15.36 32.81
CA PHE A 189 3.40 -15.81 33.87
C PHE A 189 1.91 -15.83 33.56
N ASP A 190 1.44 -14.86 32.79
CA ASP A 190 0.05 -14.83 32.36
C ASP A 190 -0.30 -16.06 31.53
N LEU A 191 0.73 -16.79 31.18
CA LEU A 191 0.66 -18.03 30.45
C LEU A 191 1.26 -19.12 31.28
N ASN A 192 0.41 -19.75 31.96
CA ASN A 192 0.75 -21.06 32.49
C ASN A 192 1.06 -22.07 31.37
N ASN A 193 1.30 -21.56 30.22
CA ASN A 193 1.74 -22.28 29.07
C ASN A 193 2.74 -21.38 28.35
N GLN A 194 4.02 -21.58 28.62
CA GLN A 194 5.10 -21.02 27.79
C GLN A 194 4.86 -21.25 26.28
N GLU A 195 3.90 -22.10 25.95
CA GLU A 195 3.47 -22.42 24.61
C GLU A 195 2.39 -21.46 24.09
N LEU A 196 1.47 -20.96 24.92
CA LEU A 196 0.40 -20.05 24.48
C LEU A 196 0.88 -18.63 24.19
N GLU A 197 1.94 -18.14 24.86
CA GLU A 197 2.56 -16.85 24.56
C GLU A 197 3.27 -16.78 23.21
N LYS A 198 3.69 -17.92 22.75
CA LYS A 198 4.32 -18.07 21.45
C LYS A 198 3.36 -17.83 20.29
N TYR A 199 2.06 -17.92 20.52
CA TYR A 199 1.04 -17.99 19.49
C TYR A 199 0.16 -16.74 19.46
N PRO A 200 -0.42 -16.44 18.30
CA PRO A 200 -1.46 -15.43 18.18
C PRO A 200 -2.60 -15.65 19.16
N LYS A 201 -3.32 -14.58 19.49
CA LYS A 201 -4.43 -14.61 20.46
C LYS A 201 -5.60 -15.50 20.04
N GLY A 202 -5.76 -15.76 18.73
CA GLY A 202 -6.82 -16.61 18.22
C GLY A 202 -6.67 -18.07 18.64
N LYS A 203 -7.76 -18.66 19.15
CA LYS A 203 -7.86 -20.06 19.54
C LYS A 203 -9.14 -20.65 18.99
N LEU A 204 -9.05 -21.90 18.55
CA LEU A 204 -10.21 -22.67 18.10
C LEU A 204 -10.43 -23.82 19.10
N ILE A 205 -11.55 -23.82 19.81
CA ILE A 205 -11.90 -24.81 20.81
C ILE A 205 -12.87 -25.79 20.19
N LEU A 206 -12.47 -27.06 20.14
CA LEU A 206 -13.24 -28.13 19.53
C LEU A 206 -13.72 -29.10 20.60
N GLN A 207 -14.95 -29.57 20.47
CA GLN A 207 -15.42 -30.78 21.13
C GLN A 207 -15.33 -31.94 20.13
N VAL A 208 -14.48 -32.90 20.40
CA VAL A 208 -14.26 -34.03 19.50
C VAL A 208 -14.65 -35.34 20.20
N SER A 209 -15.08 -36.35 19.42
CA SER A 209 -15.37 -37.69 19.92
C SER A 209 -14.67 -38.72 19.06
N SER A 210 -14.05 -39.71 19.71
CA SER A 210 -13.44 -40.87 19.04
C SER A 210 -13.79 -42.17 19.74
N ASP A 211 -13.92 -43.23 18.94
CA ASP A 211 -14.22 -44.58 19.44
C ASP A 211 -12.97 -45.30 19.98
N SER A 212 -11.79 -44.78 19.68
CA SER A 212 -10.50 -45.32 20.11
C SER A 212 -9.52 -44.23 20.49
N SER A 213 -8.45 -44.57 21.21
CA SER A 213 -7.32 -43.64 21.36
C SER A 213 -6.53 -43.63 20.05
N GLU A 214 -6.44 -42.45 19.42
CA GLU A 214 -5.79 -42.29 18.12
C GLU A 214 -5.06 -40.96 17.94
N ASP A 215 -4.17 -40.92 16.96
CA ASP A 215 -3.56 -39.69 16.48
C ASP A 215 -4.48 -39.05 15.43
N VAL A 216 -4.94 -37.85 15.74
CA VAL A 216 -5.88 -37.08 14.90
C VAL A 216 -5.11 -36.10 14.06
N ASN A 217 -5.42 -36.06 12.77
CA ASN A 217 -4.92 -35.06 11.83
C ASN A 217 -6.10 -34.22 11.35
N LEU A 218 -6.08 -32.93 11.64
CA LEU A 218 -7.10 -31.97 11.22
C LEU A 218 -6.54 -30.96 10.23
N ASP A 219 -7.32 -30.71 9.18
CA ASP A 219 -7.14 -29.63 8.24
C ASP A 219 -8.09 -28.49 8.62
N ILE A 220 -7.58 -27.27 8.74
CA ILE A 220 -8.35 -26.10 9.18
C ILE A 220 -8.18 -25.02 8.12
N LYS A 221 -9.32 -24.51 7.63
CA LYS A 221 -9.37 -23.38 6.71
C LYS A 221 -10.27 -22.29 7.27
N TYR A 222 -9.87 -21.05 7.10
CA TYR A 222 -10.69 -19.88 7.46
C TYR A 222 -10.20 -18.66 6.71
N SER A 223 -11.08 -17.65 6.58
CA SER A 223 -10.77 -16.39 5.92
C SER A 223 -10.53 -15.27 6.93
N ILE A 224 -9.67 -14.33 6.55
CA ILE A 224 -9.37 -13.10 7.27
C ILE A 224 -9.53 -11.89 6.33
N ARG A 225 -9.84 -10.71 6.91
CA ARG A 225 -9.99 -9.46 6.15
C ARG A 225 -8.77 -8.53 6.27
N ASP A 226 -7.88 -8.79 7.21
CA ASP A 226 -6.72 -7.95 7.51
C ASP A 226 -5.47 -8.36 6.70
N ALA A 227 -5.68 -9.04 5.59
CA ALA A 227 -4.62 -9.40 4.66
C ALA A 227 -5.14 -9.31 3.23
N PHE A 228 -4.33 -8.72 2.37
CA PHE A 228 -4.66 -8.52 0.96
C PHE A 228 -3.41 -8.34 0.12
N TRP A 229 -3.57 -8.41 -1.19
CA TRP A 229 -2.53 -8.06 -2.12
C TRP A 229 -3.05 -7.10 -3.19
N LYS A 230 -2.12 -6.32 -3.78
CA LYS A 230 -2.40 -5.44 -4.91
C LYS A 230 -1.34 -5.65 -5.98
N PRO A 231 -1.74 -5.77 -7.25
CA PRO A 231 -0.78 -5.75 -8.35
C PRO A 231 -0.18 -4.36 -8.50
N TYR A 232 1.09 -4.30 -8.90
CA TYR A 232 1.72 -3.09 -9.39
C TYR A 232 2.87 -3.44 -10.33
N TYR A 233 3.34 -2.46 -11.09
CA TYR A 233 4.41 -2.65 -12.05
C TYR A 233 5.55 -1.67 -11.82
N ASP A 234 6.75 -2.09 -12.23
CA ASP A 234 7.84 -1.17 -12.52
C ASP A 234 8.16 -1.28 -14.00
N VAL A 235 8.10 -0.16 -14.71
CA VAL A 235 8.52 -0.04 -16.10
C VAL A 235 9.94 0.49 -16.10
N LEU A 236 10.91 -0.38 -16.34
CA LEU A 236 12.33 -0.04 -16.39
C LEU A 236 12.73 0.26 -17.83
N ILE A 237 13.27 1.43 -18.06
CA ILE A 237 13.79 1.87 -19.37
C ILE A 237 15.26 2.24 -19.15
N PRO A 238 16.21 1.35 -19.51
CA PRO A 238 17.62 1.59 -19.28
C PRO A 238 18.18 2.77 -20.08
N ASP A 239 17.75 2.90 -21.34
CA ASP A 239 18.12 3.97 -22.26
C ASP A 239 17.13 4.07 -23.44
N ILE A 240 17.30 5.06 -24.30
CA ILE A 240 16.43 5.33 -25.46
C ILE A 240 16.60 4.35 -26.63
N ASN A 241 17.51 3.38 -26.54
CA ASN A 241 17.74 2.35 -27.58
C ASN A 241 17.32 0.96 -27.10
N SER A 242 16.99 0.83 -25.82
CA SER A 242 16.64 -0.43 -25.18
C SER A 242 15.13 -0.68 -25.23
N LYS A 243 14.74 -1.96 -25.13
CA LYS A 243 13.36 -2.32 -24.84
C LYS A 243 12.99 -1.90 -23.42
N ALA A 244 11.74 -1.58 -23.17
CA ALA A 244 11.22 -1.42 -21.84
C ALA A 244 11.10 -2.80 -21.15
N GLN A 245 11.47 -2.89 -19.89
CA GLN A 245 11.30 -4.08 -19.08
C GLN A 245 10.15 -3.85 -18.10
N LEU A 246 9.12 -4.64 -18.21
CA LEU A 246 7.98 -4.61 -17.31
C LEU A 246 8.20 -5.64 -16.20
N LEU A 247 8.41 -5.19 -14.98
CA LEU A 247 8.43 -6.03 -13.78
C LEU A 247 7.04 -6.05 -13.18
N TYR A 248 6.41 -7.20 -13.18
CA TYR A 248 5.14 -7.41 -12.51
C TYR A 248 5.38 -7.81 -11.07
N LYS A 249 4.74 -7.11 -10.15
CA LYS A 249 4.94 -7.26 -8.70
C LYS A 249 3.61 -7.34 -7.97
N ALA A 250 3.64 -8.02 -6.83
CA ALA A 250 2.56 -8.03 -5.85
C ALA A 250 3.01 -7.25 -4.61
N MET A 251 2.18 -6.34 -4.16
CA MET A 251 2.31 -5.73 -2.84
C MET A 251 1.41 -6.48 -1.88
N VAL A 252 2.02 -7.21 -0.96
CA VAL A 252 1.32 -8.02 0.05
C VAL A 252 1.40 -7.34 1.39
N ARG A 253 0.24 -7.18 2.04
CA ARG A 253 0.12 -6.60 3.38
C ARG A 253 -0.74 -7.49 4.26
N GLN A 254 -0.34 -7.67 5.51
CA GLN A 254 -1.13 -8.43 6.47
C GLN A 254 -0.98 -7.91 7.90
N ASN A 255 -2.07 -8.01 8.67
CA ASN A 255 -2.15 -7.67 10.10
C ASN A 255 -3.07 -8.66 10.84
N SER A 256 -2.94 -9.94 10.52
CA SER A 256 -3.83 -11.01 11.03
C SER A 256 -3.57 -11.40 12.49
N GLY A 257 -2.52 -10.84 13.11
CA GLY A 257 -2.02 -11.28 14.41
C GLY A 257 -1.22 -12.58 14.34
N LEU A 258 -1.06 -13.19 13.16
CA LEU A 258 -0.32 -14.42 12.92
C LEU A 258 0.80 -14.15 11.91
N ASP A 259 2.06 -14.39 12.29
CA ASP A 259 3.18 -14.38 11.35
C ASP A 259 3.10 -15.57 10.39
N TRP A 260 3.18 -15.31 9.10
CA TRP A 260 3.28 -16.36 8.09
C TRP A 260 4.74 -16.70 7.88
N LYS A 261 5.15 -17.87 8.31
CA LYS A 261 6.55 -18.33 8.26
C LYS A 261 6.69 -19.55 7.37
N ASN A 262 7.47 -19.42 6.29
CA ASN A 262 7.72 -20.50 5.33
C ASN A 262 6.42 -21.11 4.79
N VAL A 263 5.52 -20.28 4.26
CA VAL A 263 4.21 -20.68 3.75
C VAL A 263 4.18 -20.61 2.22
N GLU A 264 3.39 -21.48 1.59
CA GLU A 264 3.03 -21.37 0.18
C GLU A 264 2.08 -20.19 -0.01
N LEU A 265 2.38 -19.30 -0.97
CA LEU A 265 1.52 -18.17 -1.30
C LEU A 265 0.86 -18.36 -2.66
N HIS A 266 -0.46 -18.17 -2.67
CA HIS A 266 -1.29 -18.14 -3.86
C HIS A 266 -1.93 -16.77 -3.94
N LEU A 267 -1.71 -16.03 -5.03
CA LEU A 267 -2.28 -14.71 -5.25
C LEU A 267 -3.39 -14.83 -6.29
N VAL A 268 -4.60 -14.42 -5.96
CA VAL A 268 -5.76 -14.52 -6.85
C VAL A 268 -6.33 -13.14 -7.10
N SER A 269 -6.43 -12.75 -8.38
CA SER A 269 -7.14 -11.52 -8.76
C SER A 269 -8.65 -11.74 -8.60
N GLY A 270 -9.33 -10.82 -7.92
CA GLY A 270 -10.76 -10.87 -7.70
C GLY A 270 -11.16 -11.03 -6.24
N TYR A 271 -12.47 -11.16 -6.03
CA TYR A 271 -13.06 -11.17 -4.69
C TYR A 271 -13.76 -12.50 -4.44
N PRO A 272 -13.40 -13.25 -3.40
CA PRO A 272 -14.17 -14.43 -3.00
C PRO A 272 -15.52 -13.99 -2.42
N ASN A 273 -16.56 -14.78 -2.67
CA ASN A 273 -17.90 -14.62 -2.07
C ASN A 273 -18.67 -13.33 -2.42
N VAL A 274 -18.30 -12.59 -3.46
CA VAL A 274 -19.11 -11.48 -3.95
C VAL A 274 -20.21 -12.02 -4.87
N LYS A 275 -21.47 -11.91 -4.46
CA LYS A 275 -22.62 -12.16 -5.34
C LYS A 275 -22.64 -11.08 -6.44
N LYS A 276 -22.16 -11.43 -7.63
CA LYS A 276 -22.34 -10.60 -8.82
C LYS A 276 -23.74 -10.88 -9.38
N THR A 277 -24.65 -9.92 -9.24
CA THR A 277 -25.96 -9.94 -9.92
C THR A 277 -25.80 -9.30 -11.28
N ILE A 278 -26.36 -9.94 -12.29
CA ILE A 278 -26.42 -9.38 -13.63
C ILE A 278 -27.24 -8.09 -13.57
N PRO A 279 -26.68 -6.93 -14.01
CA PRO A 279 -27.47 -5.71 -14.03
C PRO A 279 -28.64 -5.85 -15.01
N SER A 280 -29.82 -5.42 -14.59
CA SER A 280 -30.99 -5.33 -15.46
C SER A 280 -31.09 -3.93 -16.03
N LEU A 281 -31.41 -3.84 -17.33
CA LEU A 281 -31.75 -2.57 -17.95
C LEU A 281 -33.11 -2.11 -17.44
N SER A 282 -33.16 -0.92 -16.85
CA SER A 282 -34.39 -0.22 -16.59
C SER A 282 -34.91 0.43 -17.86
N GLU A 283 -36.23 0.66 -17.91
CA GLU A 283 -36.86 1.36 -19.04
C GLU A 283 -36.25 2.75 -19.24
N TRP A 284 -35.81 3.04 -20.46
CA TRP A 284 -35.32 4.37 -20.86
C TRP A 284 -36.47 5.17 -21.43
N SER A 285 -37.20 5.90 -20.57
CA SER A 285 -38.33 6.74 -20.98
C SER A 285 -37.83 8.16 -21.30
N LEU A 286 -38.18 8.67 -22.47
CA LEU A 286 -37.96 10.05 -22.87
C LEU A 286 -39.16 10.90 -22.52
N PHE A 287 -38.95 12.06 -21.90
CA PHE A 287 -39.99 13.05 -21.62
C PHE A 287 -39.46 14.47 -21.91
N TYR A 288 -40.40 15.35 -22.26
CA TYR A 288 -40.05 16.75 -22.45
C TYR A 288 -39.89 17.42 -21.08
N GLN A 289 -38.81 18.17 -20.91
CA GLN A 289 -38.64 19.06 -19.77
C GLN A 289 -39.60 20.26 -19.97
N GLU A 290 -40.61 20.40 -19.13
CA GLU A 290 -41.40 21.61 -19.10
C GLU A 290 -40.52 22.81 -18.68
N PRO A 291 -40.67 23.99 -19.33
CA PRO A 291 -39.85 25.14 -18.96
C PRO A 291 -40.16 25.52 -17.50
N LEU A 292 -39.16 25.42 -16.64
CA LEU A 292 -39.23 25.95 -15.28
C LEU A 292 -39.49 27.44 -15.34
N ILE A 293 -40.68 27.88 -14.99
CA ILE A 293 -40.96 29.27 -14.69
C ILE A 293 -40.12 29.61 -13.48
N ALA A 294 -39.06 30.40 -13.69
CA ALA A 294 -38.13 30.81 -12.67
C ALA A 294 -38.84 31.72 -11.63
N SER A 295 -39.26 31.12 -10.53
CA SER A 295 -39.51 31.89 -9.30
C SER A 295 -38.17 32.20 -8.67
N ALA A 296 -37.83 33.48 -8.62
CA ALA A 296 -36.60 33.99 -8.04
C ALA A 296 -36.55 33.75 -6.54
N GLN A 297 -35.94 32.68 -6.10
CA GLN A 297 -35.44 32.54 -4.74
C GLN A 297 -34.00 32.02 -4.81
N GLY A 298 -33.09 32.90 -4.32
CA GLY A 298 -31.66 32.69 -4.40
C GLY A 298 -31.18 31.45 -3.63
N ILE A 299 -30.61 30.53 -4.34
CA ILE A 299 -29.85 29.42 -3.76
C ILE A 299 -28.38 29.86 -3.71
N LYS A 300 -27.85 30.03 -2.49
CA LYS A 300 -26.42 30.20 -2.26
C LYS A 300 -25.72 28.89 -2.57
N ILE A 301 -24.90 28.88 -3.62
CA ILE A 301 -24.00 27.77 -3.93
C ILE A 301 -22.77 27.95 -3.04
N ASN A 302 -22.59 27.05 -2.09
CA ASN A 302 -21.32 26.92 -1.37
C ASN A 302 -20.28 26.34 -2.32
N GLN A 303 -19.24 27.13 -2.59
CA GLN A 303 -18.06 26.65 -3.31
C GLN A 303 -17.31 25.63 -2.43
N ALA A 304 -17.10 24.44 -2.96
CA ALA A 304 -16.20 23.45 -2.37
C ALA A 304 -14.75 23.93 -2.55
N GLU A 305 -14.04 24.05 -1.44
CA GLU A 305 -12.62 24.39 -1.41
C GLU A 305 -11.79 23.24 -2.03
N ASN A 306 -11.04 23.60 -3.07
CA ASN A 306 -10.01 22.73 -3.64
C ASN A 306 -8.82 22.66 -2.67
N TYR A 307 -8.65 21.53 -2.02
CA TYR A 307 -7.42 21.18 -1.32
C TYR A 307 -6.31 20.84 -2.32
N ASN A 308 -5.45 21.81 -2.55
CA ASN A 308 -4.22 21.63 -3.30
C ASN A 308 -3.12 21.20 -2.32
N SER A 309 -2.93 19.90 -2.11
CA SER A 309 -1.80 19.39 -1.34
C SER A 309 -0.58 19.22 -2.26
N GLY A 310 0.23 20.25 -2.36
CA GLY A 310 1.57 20.17 -2.93
C GLY A 310 2.45 19.24 -2.08
N ARG A 311 2.66 18.02 -2.53
CA ARG A 311 3.73 17.15 -2.04
C ARG A 311 4.95 17.34 -2.93
N THR A 312 5.98 17.97 -2.37
CA THR A 312 7.34 17.91 -2.89
C THR A 312 7.83 16.47 -2.77
N SER A 313 7.94 15.80 -3.92
CA SER A 313 8.56 14.47 -4.00
C SER A 313 10.07 14.64 -3.87
N SER A 314 10.64 14.15 -2.79
CA SER A 314 12.08 13.91 -2.72
C SER A 314 12.44 12.80 -3.72
N VAL A 315 13.35 13.11 -4.63
CA VAL A 315 13.91 12.14 -5.58
C VAL A 315 14.78 11.17 -4.77
N ALA A 316 14.27 9.96 -4.55
CA ALA A 316 15.06 8.88 -3.97
C ALA A 316 15.83 8.17 -5.08
N GLU A 317 17.14 8.10 -4.94
CA GLU A 317 18.00 7.28 -5.78
C GLU A 317 17.66 5.79 -5.52
N VAL A 318 17.10 5.13 -6.52
CA VAL A 318 16.73 3.70 -6.41
C VAL A 318 17.92 2.88 -6.85
N ASN A 319 18.66 2.32 -5.90
CA ASN A 319 19.65 1.27 -6.19
C ASN A 319 18.90 0.01 -6.65
N ILE A 320 18.90 -0.24 -7.93
CA ILE A 320 18.37 -1.48 -8.50
C ILE A 320 19.44 -2.57 -8.31
N ALA A 321 19.37 -3.27 -7.17
CA ALA A 321 20.06 -4.54 -7.04
C ALA A 321 19.43 -5.50 -8.08
N GLU A 322 20.27 -6.28 -8.76
CA GLU A 322 19.83 -7.29 -9.71
C GLU A 322 18.95 -8.33 -8.98
N VAL A 323 17.62 -8.12 -9.04
CA VAL A 323 16.67 -8.96 -8.33
C VAL A 323 16.40 -10.18 -9.20
N ALA A 324 16.80 -11.35 -8.71
CA ALA A 324 16.47 -12.62 -9.34
C ALA A 324 14.94 -12.71 -9.52
N VAL A 325 14.50 -12.93 -10.74
CA VAL A 325 13.08 -13.16 -11.05
C VAL A 325 12.75 -14.59 -10.67
N LEU A 326 12.05 -14.73 -9.56
CA LEU A 326 11.51 -16.02 -9.12
C LEU A 326 10.23 -16.26 -9.93
N GLY A 327 10.24 -17.28 -10.78
CA GLY A 327 9.11 -17.58 -11.65
C GLY A 327 7.88 -18.01 -10.86
N SER A 328 6.74 -17.42 -11.14
CA SER A 328 5.44 -17.90 -10.69
C SER A 328 4.81 -18.82 -11.74
N ASN A 329 4.02 -19.84 -11.32
CA ASN A 329 3.15 -20.55 -12.22
C ASN A 329 1.84 -19.77 -12.35
N VAL A 330 1.56 -19.23 -13.53
CA VAL A 330 0.31 -18.51 -13.78
C VAL A 330 -0.76 -19.51 -14.19
N SER A 331 -1.78 -19.65 -13.36
CA SER A 331 -2.99 -20.43 -13.64
C SER A 331 -4.13 -19.45 -13.97
N ARG A 332 -4.85 -19.71 -15.06
CA ARG A 332 -5.99 -18.89 -15.47
C ARG A 332 -7.26 -19.71 -15.41
N ASN A 333 -8.13 -19.30 -14.48
CA ASN A 333 -9.52 -19.74 -14.50
C ASN A 333 -10.33 -18.77 -15.39
N GLN A 334 -11.52 -19.17 -15.82
CA GLN A 334 -12.37 -18.34 -16.71
C GLN A 334 -12.66 -16.92 -16.16
N LEU A 335 -12.51 -16.70 -14.86
CA LEU A 335 -12.91 -15.46 -14.19
C LEU A 335 -11.77 -14.76 -13.43
N ASN A 336 -10.67 -15.45 -13.11
CA ASN A 336 -9.60 -14.93 -12.26
C ASN A 336 -8.23 -15.39 -12.74
N VAL A 337 -7.24 -14.56 -12.55
CA VAL A 337 -5.82 -14.92 -12.72
C VAL A 337 -5.27 -15.31 -11.36
N ALA A 338 -4.66 -16.47 -11.27
CA ALA A 338 -3.99 -16.94 -10.06
C ALA A 338 -2.48 -17.10 -10.31
N TYR A 339 -1.69 -16.66 -9.35
CA TYR A 339 -0.23 -16.78 -9.34
C TYR A 339 0.17 -17.70 -8.19
N ASP A 340 0.64 -18.90 -8.51
CA ASP A 340 1.18 -19.83 -7.55
C ASP A 340 2.70 -19.59 -7.43
N LEU A 341 3.13 -19.08 -6.29
CA LEU A 341 4.53 -18.76 -6.06
C LEU A 341 5.30 -20.04 -5.72
N LYS A 342 6.47 -20.23 -6.34
CA LYS A 342 7.25 -21.47 -6.20
C LYS A 342 8.00 -21.59 -4.89
N ASP A 343 8.33 -20.44 -4.29
CA ASP A 343 9.10 -20.40 -3.05
C ASP A 343 8.20 -20.24 -1.84
N LEU A 344 8.75 -20.60 -0.69
CA LEU A 344 8.09 -20.37 0.59
C LEU A 344 8.38 -18.95 1.08
N TYR A 345 7.35 -18.27 1.52
CA TYR A 345 7.44 -16.86 1.96
C TYR A 345 7.28 -16.71 3.47
N THR A 346 7.98 -15.71 4.00
CA THR A 346 7.80 -15.28 5.38
C THR A 346 7.29 -13.83 5.37
N ILE A 347 6.06 -13.62 5.87
CA ILE A 347 5.42 -12.30 5.95
C ILE A 347 4.93 -12.08 7.36
N LEU A 348 5.50 -11.08 8.03
CA LEU A 348 5.17 -10.77 9.42
C LEU A 348 3.84 -10.03 9.52
N SER A 349 3.15 -10.23 10.64
CA SER A 349 1.91 -9.52 10.97
C SER A 349 2.20 -8.14 11.56
N ASN A 350 2.58 -7.19 10.71
CA ASN A 350 3.03 -5.86 11.12
C ASN A 350 2.44 -4.72 10.30
N ASN A 351 1.46 -5.03 9.42
CA ASN A 351 0.80 -4.08 8.52
C ASN A 351 1.76 -3.33 7.56
N GLN A 352 2.92 -3.91 7.25
CA GLN A 352 3.88 -3.34 6.30
C GLN A 352 3.72 -3.97 4.92
N ASP A 353 4.05 -3.18 3.90
CA ASP A 353 4.04 -3.63 2.52
C ASP A 353 5.25 -4.52 2.22
N ASN A 354 4.99 -5.70 1.69
CA ASN A 354 5.99 -6.65 1.22
C ASN A 354 5.89 -6.76 -0.31
N SER A 355 6.93 -6.38 -1.01
CA SER A 355 6.99 -6.46 -2.47
C SER A 355 7.49 -7.82 -2.92
N ILE A 356 6.72 -8.50 -3.74
CA ILE A 356 7.03 -9.82 -4.31
C ILE A 356 7.08 -9.68 -5.83
N ASN A 357 8.17 -10.13 -6.46
CA ASN A 357 8.27 -10.18 -7.91
C ASN A 357 7.53 -11.39 -8.44
N LEU A 358 6.63 -11.18 -9.41
CA LEU A 358 5.82 -12.23 -10.01
C LEU A 358 6.36 -12.67 -11.36
N ASP A 359 6.67 -11.68 -12.23
CA ASP A 359 7.12 -11.93 -13.59
C ASP A 359 7.93 -10.75 -14.14
N ARG A 360 8.68 -11.00 -15.22
CA ARG A 360 9.44 -10.00 -15.94
C ARG A 360 9.26 -10.21 -17.44
N THR A 361 8.87 -9.16 -18.14
CA THR A 361 8.61 -9.21 -19.58
C THR A 361 9.28 -8.02 -20.28
N GLU A 362 9.86 -8.27 -21.46
CA GLU A 362 10.38 -7.21 -22.32
C GLU A 362 9.30 -6.73 -23.30
N ILE A 363 9.10 -5.43 -23.36
CA ILE A 363 8.14 -4.79 -24.27
C ILE A 363 8.91 -3.90 -25.25
N PRO A 364 8.68 -4.05 -26.56
CA PRO A 364 9.24 -3.11 -27.53
C PRO A 364 8.78 -1.68 -27.23
N ALA A 365 9.72 -0.75 -27.25
CA ALA A 365 9.46 0.65 -26.98
C ALA A 365 10.00 1.51 -28.12
N THR A 366 9.25 2.54 -28.49
CA THR A 366 9.68 3.56 -29.45
C THR A 366 9.84 4.89 -28.70
N TYR A 367 10.98 5.53 -28.86
CA TYR A 367 11.29 6.78 -28.16
C TYR A 367 11.17 7.97 -29.09
N THR A 368 10.41 8.98 -28.68
CA THR A 368 10.15 10.17 -29.47
C THR A 368 10.07 11.39 -28.54
N TYR A 369 10.62 12.50 -28.98
CA TYR A 369 10.35 13.77 -28.31
C TYR A 369 8.97 14.28 -28.67
N TYR A 370 8.33 14.97 -27.75
CA TYR A 370 6.94 15.41 -27.86
C TYR A 370 6.79 16.83 -27.32
N SER A 371 6.07 17.69 -28.04
CA SER A 371 5.79 19.05 -27.59
C SER A 371 4.44 19.55 -28.08
N VAL A 372 3.77 20.35 -27.25
CA VAL A 372 2.55 21.09 -27.56
C VAL A 372 2.79 22.59 -27.30
N PRO A 373 3.53 23.31 -28.15
CA PRO A 373 4.00 24.67 -27.86
C PRO A 373 2.89 25.71 -27.69
N LYS A 374 1.64 25.37 -28.06
CA LYS A 374 0.45 26.18 -27.79
C LYS A 374 0.12 26.25 -26.30
N VAL A 375 0.36 25.15 -25.56
CA VAL A 375 0.04 24.99 -24.14
C VAL A 375 1.28 25.17 -23.28
N ASP A 376 2.36 24.45 -23.61
CA ASP A 376 3.63 24.46 -22.90
C ASP A 376 4.78 24.37 -23.92
N ARG A 377 5.83 25.18 -23.72
CA ARG A 377 7.03 25.19 -24.58
C ARG A 377 8.01 24.05 -24.29
N THR A 378 7.72 23.25 -23.28
CA THR A 378 8.57 22.14 -22.88
C THR A 378 8.55 21.05 -23.93
N VAL A 379 9.70 20.43 -24.14
CA VAL A 379 9.86 19.25 -24.98
C VAL A 379 10.09 18.05 -24.09
N TYR A 380 9.17 17.11 -24.14
CA TYR A 380 9.20 15.90 -23.32
C TYR A 380 9.76 14.73 -24.13
N LEU A 381 10.58 13.90 -23.50
CA LEU A 381 10.90 12.57 -24.01
C LEU A 381 9.80 11.60 -23.61
N ILE A 382 9.22 10.92 -24.57
CA ILE A 382 8.20 9.90 -24.34
C ILE A 382 8.66 8.54 -24.84
N ALA A 383 8.31 7.49 -24.12
CA ALA A 383 8.35 6.11 -24.58
C ALA A 383 6.93 5.69 -24.99
N GLU A 384 6.80 5.16 -26.18
CA GLU A 384 5.57 4.59 -26.71
C GLU A 384 5.70 3.07 -26.68
N LEU A 385 4.88 2.40 -25.85
CA LEU A 385 4.81 0.96 -25.71
C LEU A 385 3.62 0.44 -26.52
N ASP A 386 3.88 -0.50 -27.44
CA ASP A 386 2.87 -1.04 -28.32
C ASP A 386 2.43 -2.46 -27.93
N ASN A 387 1.21 -2.85 -28.33
CA ASN A 387 0.66 -4.20 -28.20
C ASN A 387 0.62 -4.75 -26.75
N LEU A 388 0.20 -3.92 -25.81
CA LEU A 388 0.08 -4.31 -24.39
C LEU A 388 -0.93 -5.44 -24.16
N ASP A 389 -1.92 -5.60 -25.04
CA ASP A 389 -2.92 -6.66 -25.05
C ASP A 389 -2.32 -8.08 -25.06
N LYS A 390 -1.14 -8.24 -25.67
CA LYS A 390 -0.43 -9.52 -25.75
C LYS A 390 0.13 -10.03 -24.42
N TYR A 391 0.30 -9.12 -23.46
CA TYR A 391 0.96 -9.42 -22.19
C TYR A 391 -0.01 -9.74 -21.06
N ASN A 392 -1.33 -9.71 -21.32
CA ASN A 392 -2.39 -10.04 -20.34
C ASN A 392 -2.19 -9.35 -18.99
N LEU A 393 -1.95 -8.07 -19.04
CA LEU A 393 -1.72 -7.26 -17.85
C LEU A 393 -3.00 -7.16 -17.02
N ILE A 394 -2.85 -6.91 -15.73
CA ILE A 394 -3.96 -6.55 -14.82
C ILE A 394 -3.92 -5.04 -14.64
N ASN A 395 -5.09 -4.42 -14.48
CA ASN A 395 -5.18 -2.99 -14.20
C ASN A 395 -4.47 -2.65 -12.89
N ALA A 396 -3.39 -1.87 -12.96
CA ALA A 396 -2.60 -1.50 -11.79
C ALA A 396 -1.77 -0.24 -12.01
N GLU A 397 -1.32 0.36 -10.91
CA GLU A 397 -0.31 1.42 -10.94
C GLU A 397 1.04 0.88 -11.41
N ALA A 398 1.78 1.72 -12.12
CA ALA A 398 3.13 1.44 -12.56
C ALA A 398 4.07 2.60 -12.23
N ASN A 399 5.21 2.30 -11.63
CA ASN A 399 6.30 3.25 -11.53
C ASN A 399 7.08 3.26 -12.86
N VAL A 400 7.45 4.43 -13.33
CA VAL A 400 8.29 4.58 -14.53
C VAL A 400 9.69 4.95 -14.10
N ILE A 401 10.66 4.10 -14.45
CA ILE A 401 12.07 4.24 -14.07
C ILE A 401 12.88 4.37 -15.35
N PHE A 402 13.46 5.53 -15.57
CA PHE A 402 14.31 5.83 -16.71
C PHE A 402 15.74 6.14 -16.27
N GLU A 403 16.74 5.48 -16.87
CA GLU A 403 18.16 5.63 -16.52
C GLU A 403 18.38 5.56 -15.00
N ASN A 404 17.79 4.55 -14.34
CA ASN A 404 17.81 4.31 -12.89
C ASN A 404 17.16 5.40 -12.02
N THR A 405 16.42 6.33 -12.62
CA THR A 405 15.71 7.39 -11.90
C THR A 405 14.21 7.17 -11.99
N ASN A 406 13.50 7.23 -10.88
CA ASN A 406 12.03 7.22 -10.89
C ASN A 406 11.54 8.56 -11.44
N VAL A 407 10.94 8.54 -12.63
CA VAL A 407 10.45 9.74 -13.33
C VAL A 407 8.95 9.97 -13.15
N GLY A 408 8.23 9.04 -12.56
CA GLY A 408 6.81 9.21 -12.28
C GLY A 408 6.04 7.91 -12.12
N LYS A 409 4.72 8.06 -12.06
CA LYS A 409 3.76 6.95 -12.00
C LYS A 409 2.76 7.06 -13.13
N THR A 410 2.27 5.92 -13.58
CA THR A 410 1.18 5.80 -14.55
C THR A 410 0.24 4.68 -14.12
N THR A 411 -0.88 4.54 -14.82
CA THR A 411 -1.77 3.39 -14.65
C THR A 411 -1.75 2.57 -15.92
N LEU A 412 -1.42 1.29 -15.79
CA LEU A 412 -1.59 0.32 -16.85
C LEU A 412 -3.05 -0.14 -16.80
N ASN A 413 -3.79 0.11 -17.87
CA ASN A 413 -5.17 -0.34 -18.01
C ASN A 413 -5.24 -1.34 -19.17
N ALA A 414 -5.40 -2.61 -18.82
CA ALA A 414 -5.49 -3.71 -19.77
C ALA A 414 -6.81 -3.73 -20.56
N GLU A 415 -7.85 -3.07 -20.05
CA GLU A 415 -9.16 -2.97 -20.70
C GLU A 415 -9.20 -1.87 -21.76
N ASN A 416 -8.18 -1.00 -21.77
CA ASN A 416 -8.12 0.06 -22.76
C ASN A 416 -7.77 -0.56 -24.12
N THR A 417 -8.69 -0.45 -25.06
CA THR A 417 -8.52 -0.93 -26.43
C THR A 417 -7.49 -0.14 -27.24
N ASP A 418 -7.00 0.98 -26.69
CA ASP A 418 -5.87 1.70 -27.26
C ASP A 418 -4.60 0.86 -27.12
N THR A 419 -4.12 0.38 -28.25
CA THR A 419 -2.97 -0.52 -28.34
C THR A 419 -1.65 0.10 -27.91
N LYS A 420 -1.63 1.39 -27.57
CA LYS A 420 -0.42 2.19 -27.30
C LYS A 420 -0.46 2.89 -25.95
N LEU A 421 0.59 2.70 -25.16
CA LEU A 421 0.79 3.43 -23.91
C LEU A 421 1.92 4.46 -24.10
N LEU A 422 1.63 5.72 -23.78
CA LEU A 422 2.61 6.80 -23.78
C LEU A 422 3.12 7.06 -22.37
N LEU A 423 4.43 6.91 -22.17
CA LEU A 423 5.10 7.17 -20.89
C LEU A 423 5.97 8.40 -21.03
N THR A 424 5.76 9.40 -20.18
CA THR A 424 6.62 10.58 -20.11
C THR A 424 7.86 10.23 -19.27
N LEU A 425 9.05 10.34 -19.89
CA LEU A 425 10.33 10.01 -19.24
C LEU A 425 11.03 11.23 -18.63
N GLY A 426 10.60 12.44 -19.02
CA GLY A 426 11.15 13.70 -18.53
C GLY A 426 11.17 14.78 -19.60
N ASP A 427 11.66 15.97 -19.24
CA ASP A 427 11.86 17.10 -20.14
C ASP A 427 13.32 17.19 -20.59
N ASP A 428 13.54 17.51 -21.87
CA ASP A 428 14.90 17.74 -22.40
C ASP A 428 15.09 19.22 -22.79
N LYS A 429 15.76 19.97 -21.93
CA LYS A 429 16.03 21.41 -22.12
C LYS A 429 16.99 21.71 -23.29
N ARG A 430 17.65 20.70 -23.86
CA ARG A 430 18.52 20.83 -25.03
C ARG A 430 17.72 20.91 -26.33
N ILE A 431 16.42 20.64 -26.30
CA ILE A 431 15.51 20.82 -27.43
C ILE A 431 14.53 21.93 -27.08
N SER A 432 14.42 22.93 -27.96
CA SER A 432 13.49 24.03 -27.75
C SER A 432 12.44 24.08 -28.85
N ALA A 433 11.17 24.31 -28.48
CA ALA A 433 10.06 24.49 -29.39
C ALA A 433 9.31 25.78 -29.03
N LYS A 434 9.27 26.71 -29.97
CA LYS A 434 8.62 28.02 -29.80
C LYS A 434 7.52 28.18 -30.85
N ARG A 435 6.35 28.64 -30.43
CA ARG A 435 5.21 29.01 -31.28
C ARG A 435 5.00 30.51 -31.23
N GLU A 436 4.95 31.15 -32.39
CA GLU A 436 4.73 32.59 -32.49
C GLU A 436 3.70 32.90 -33.57
N MET A 437 2.88 33.90 -33.35
CA MET A 437 1.96 34.43 -34.37
C MET A 437 2.74 35.29 -35.37
N ILE A 438 2.52 35.06 -36.67
CA ILE A 438 3.10 35.85 -37.74
C ILE A 438 2.17 37.05 -37.98
N LYS A 439 2.57 38.20 -37.45
CA LYS A 439 1.73 39.41 -37.46
C LYS A 439 1.37 39.84 -38.90
N ASP A 440 2.31 39.81 -39.82
CA ASP A 440 2.13 40.26 -41.21
C ASP A 440 1.20 39.33 -42.01
N LYS A 441 1.00 38.10 -41.54
CA LYS A 441 0.09 37.11 -42.17
C LYS A 441 -1.21 36.93 -41.36
N THR A 442 -1.39 37.65 -40.28
CA THR A 442 -2.60 37.62 -39.44
C THR A 442 -3.39 38.90 -39.73
N MET A 443 -4.57 38.75 -40.30
CA MET A 443 -5.37 39.90 -40.77
C MET A 443 -6.87 39.63 -40.59
N GLU A 444 -7.62 40.71 -40.48
CA GLU A 444 -9.08 40.71 -40.56
C GLU A 444 -9.51 41.54 -41.78
N LYS A 445 -10.42 41.00 -42.57
CA LYS A 445 -11.03 41.70 -43.70
C LYS A 445 -12.53 41.49 -43.78
N SER A 446 -13.23 42.46 -44.26
CA SER A 446 -14.64 42.36 -44.61
C SER A 446 -14.80 41.62 -45.92
N ILE A 447 -15.60 40.53 -45.93
CA ILE A 447 -15.90 39.79 -47.17
C ILE A 447 -17.20 40.31 -47.81
N SER A 448 -18.19 40.62 -46.95
CA SER A 448 -19.49 41.14 -47.38
C SER A 448 -20.04 42.16 -46.36
N SER A 449 -21.23 42.68 -46.58
CA SER A 449 -21.91 43.58 -45.62
C SER A 449 -22.12 42.91 -44.25
N SER A 450 -22.33 41.60 -44.22
CA SER A 450 -22.67 40.83 -43.01
C SER A 450 -21.53 39.97 -42.47
N ASN A 451 -20.50 39.61 -43.28
CA ASN A 451 -19.47 38.64 -42.92
C ASN A 451 -18.06 39.24 -42.89
N LYS A 452 -17.24 38.75 -41.97
CA LYS A 452 -15.81 39.02 -41.88
C LYS A 452 -15.00 37.72 -41.95
N GLU A 453 -13.78 37.83 -42.47
CA GLU A 453 -12.77 36.79 -42.50
C GLU A 453 -11.60 37.22 -41.60
N GLN A 454 -11.23 36.39 -40.68
CA GLN A 454 -10.04 36.52 -39.84
C GLN A 454 -9.06 35.42 -40.24
N GLN A 455 -7.85 35.79 -40.65
CA GLN A 455 -6.79 34.85 -40.94
C GLN A 455 -5.77 34.85 -39.83
N PHE A 456 -5.38 33.66 -39.38
CA PHE A 456 -4.37 33.44 -38.37
C PHE A 456 -3.23 32.62 -38.97
N ALA A 457 -1.99 33.08 -38.73
CA ALA A 457 -0.80 32.38 -39.16
C ALA A 457 0.19 32.24 -37.99
N TYR A 458 0.74 31.06 -37.84
CA TYR A 458 1.69 30.75 -36.75
C TYR A 458 2.94 30.10 -37.34
N GLN A 459 4.09 30.38 -36.68
CA GLN A 459 5.36 29.78 -36.99
C GLN A 459 5.88 29.02 -35.77
N PHE A 460 6.31 27.79 -35.98
CA PHE A 460 7.16 27.07 -35.04
C PHE A 460 8.63 27.35 -35.37
N THR A 461 9.41 27.66 -34.35
CA THR A 461 10.87 27.65 -34.40
C THR A 461 11.35 26.57 -33.43
N ILE A 462 11.94 25.50 -33.97
CA ILE A 462 12.37 24.33 -33.22
C ILE A 462 13.86 24.19 -33.39
N ARG A 463 14.57 23.97 -32.28
CA ARG A 463 16.02 23.84 -32.27
C ARG A 463 16.45 22.62 -31.47
N ASN A 464 17.25 21.77 -32.10
CA ASN A 464 17.97 20.68 -31.45
C ASN A 464 19.38 21.16 -31.10
N ASN A 465 19.71 21.29 -29.81
CA ASN A 465 21.06 21.63 -29.33
C ASN A 465 21.85 20.38 -28.89
N LYS A 466 21.34 19.17 -29.17
CA LYS A 466 22.04 17.92 -28.91
C LYS A 466 23.04 17.63 -30.04
N SER A 467 24.06 16.83 -29.73
CA SER A 467 25.03 16.31 -30.70
C SER A 467 24.51 15.14 -31.55
N GLU A 468 23.26 14.72 -31.30
CA GLU A 468 22.62 13.60 -31.98
C GLU A 468 21.33 14.02 -32.71
N LYS A 469 20.93 13.20 -33.66
CA LYS A 469 19.68 13.34 -34.37
C LYS A 469 18.50 12.96 -33.48
N VAL A 470 17.42 13.76 -33.52
CA VAL A 470 16.23 13.52 -32.71
C VAL A 470 14.98 13.43 -33.59
N LYS A 471 14.05 12.56 -33.20
CA LYS A 471 12.68 12.52 -33.75
C LYS A 471 11.78 13.31 -32.81
N LEU A 472 11.01 14.24 -33.34
CA LEU A 472 10.12 15.10 -32.56
C LEU A 472 8.72 15.11 -33.17
N ARG A 473 7.73 14.84 -32.33
CA ARG A 473 6.30 14.99 -32.66
C ARG A 473 5.80 16.28 -32.02
N ILE A 474 5.25 17.17 -32.87
CA ILE A 474 4.66 18.43 -32.44
C ILE A 474 3.17 18.35 -32.67
N LYS A 475 2.39 18.76 -31.68
CA LYS A 475 0.94 18.88 -31.82
C LYS A 475 0.49 20.34 -31.67
N ASP A 476 -0.48 20.71 -32.47
CA ASP A 476 -1.26 21.95 -32.35
C ASP A 476 -2.70 21.66 -32.81
N ARG A 477 -3.55 22.62 -32.70
CA ARG A 477 -4.92 22.49 -33.19
C ARG A 477 -5.44 23.84 -33.71
N ILE A 478 -6.20 23.80 -34.79
CA ILE A 478 -7.07 24.88 -35.20
C ILE A 478 -8.45 24.73 -34.55
N PRO A 479 -9.22 25.80 -34.38
CA PRO A 479 -10.56 25.69 -33.81
C PRO A 479 -11.46 24.84 -34.72
N VAL A 480 -12.49 24.24 -34.13
CA VAL A 480 -13.63 23.63 -34.83
C VAL A 480 -14.90 24.33 -34.35
N SER A 481 -15.94 24.38 -35.21
CA SER A 481 -17.19 25.02 -34.86
C SER A 481 -18.39 24.07 -35.02
N GLN A 482 -19.30 24.10 -34.07
CA GLN A 482 -20.63 23.48 -34.17
C GLN A 482 -21.67 24.43 -34.80
N ASP A 483 -21.37 25.74 -34.83
CA ASP A 483 -22.23 26.75 -35.46
C ASP A 483 -21.97 26.82 -36.97
N LYS A 484 -22.98 26.54 -37.77
CA LYS A 484 -22.93 26.58 -39.24
C LYS A 484 -22.58 27.96 -39.81
N GLN A 485 -22.72 29.01 -39.02
CA GLN A 485 -22.39 30.39 -39.43
C GLN A 485 -20.90 30.74 -39.22
N ILE A 486 -20.15 29.85 -38.51
CA ILE A 486 -18.71 30.00 -38.33
C ILE A 486 -18.00 28.93 -39.15
N ILE A 487 -17.37 29.34 -40.23
CA ILE A 487 -16.68 28.43 -41.13
C ILE A 487 -15.17 28.57 -40.92
N ILE A 488 -14.53 27.46 -40.60
CA ILE A 488 -13.09 27.38 -40.38
C ILE A 488 -12.46 26.64 -41.55
N THR A 489 -11.44 27.24 -42.14
CA THR A 489 -10.73 26.67 -43.29
C THR A 489 -9.23 26.61 -43.00
N LEU A 490 -8.64 25.45 -43.06
CA LEU A 490 -7.19 25.27 -43.00
C LEU A 490 -6.59 25.74 -44.34
N VAL A 491 -5.74 26.79 -44.30
CA VAL A 491 -5.09 27.37 -45.47
C VAL A 491 -3.76 26.72 -45.78
N ASN A 492 -2.95 26.57 -44.76
CA ASN A 492 -1.64 25.92 -44.86
C ASN A 492 -1.43 25.01 -43.64
N LYS A 493 -1.20 23.75 -43.87
CA LYS A 493 -0.91 22.78 -42.79
C LYS A 493 0.57 22.64 -42.46
N GLY A 494 1.47 23.24 -43.22
CA GLY A 494 2.91 23.23 -42.99
C GLY A 494 3.55 21.84 -42.91
N GLY A 495 2.99 20.87 -43.67
CA GLY A 495 3.45 19.47 -43.64
C GLY A 495 2.87 18.61 -42.53
N ALA A 496 1.88 19.11 -41.75
CA ALA A 496 1.18 18.31 -40.73
C ALA A 496 0.23 17.26 -41.34
N SER A 497 -0.02 16.19 -40.62
CA SER A 497 -1.28 15.44 -40.71
C SER A 497 -2.38 16.26 -40.03
N TYR A 498 -3.59 16.24 -40.59
CA TYR A 498 -4.72 17.04 -40.11
C TYR A 498 -5.96 16.17 -39.94
N ASN A 499 -6.56 16.27 -38.77
CA ASN A 499 -7.85 15.65 -38.45
C ASN A 499 -8.92 16.75 -38.48
N GLU A 500 -9.86 16.69 -39.45
CA GLU A 500 -10.92 17.69 -39.63
C GLU A 500 -11.94 17.70 -38.47
N GLU A 501 -12.23 16.56 -37.89
CA GLU A 501 -13.23 16.46 -36.81
C GLU A 501 -12.75 17.12 -35.50
N THR A 502 -11.47 16.96 -35.20
CA THR A 502 -10.89 17.48 -33.96
C THR A 502 -10.13 18.80 -34.13
N GLY A 503 -9.80 19.17 -35.37
CA GLY A 503 -8.94 20.31 -35.68
C GLY A 503 -7.46 20.06 -35.35
N GLU A 504 -7.05 18.83 -35.00
CA GLU A 504 -5.68 18.51 -34.59
C GLU A 504 -4.71 18.49 -35.77
N LEU A 505 -3.55 19.08 -35.55
CA LEU A 505 -2.41 19.10 -36.48
C LEU A 505 -1.23 18.40 -35.80
N ILE A 506 -0.63 17.41 -36.49
CA ILE A 506 0.52 16.67 -36.01
C ILE A 506 1.66 16.72 -37.03
N TRP A 507 2.82 17.22 -36.61
CA TRP A 507 4.06 17.19 -37.37
C TRP A 507 4.99 16.13 -36.76
N GLU A 508 5.43 15.19 -37.58
CA GLU A 508 6.51 14.27 -37.25
C GLU A 508 7.77 14.71 -38.00
N ILE A 509 8.74 15.20 -37.26
CA ILE A 509 9.95 15.75 -37.85
C ILE A 509 11.19 15.07 -37.26
N THR A 510 12.22 15.09 -38.09
CA THR A 510 13.56 14.69 -37.66
C THR A 510 14.46 15.92 -37.75
N LEU A 511 15.22 16.17 -36.70
CA LEU A 511 16.22 17.22 -36.62
C LEU A 511 17.61 16.63 -36.46
N ASN A 512 18.54 17.04 -37.28
CA ASN A 512 19.95 16.68 -37.11
C ASN A 512 20.54 17.36 -35.88
N ALA A 513 21.78 16.99 -35.54
CA ALA A 513 22.53 17.66 -34.46
C ALA A 513 22.64 19.17 -34.75
N ASN A 514 22.37 20.01 -33.78
CA ASN A 514 22.43 21.48 -33.84
C ASN A 514 21.54 22.14 -34.92
N GLU A 515 20.56 21.43 -35.46
CA GLU A 515 19.64 21.94 -36.49
C GLU A 515 18.56 22.84 -35.88
N THR A 516 18.22 23.91 -36.61
CA THR A 516 17.06 24.74 -36.38
C THR A 516 16.09 24.63 -37.55
N LYS A 517 14.84 24.28 -37.29
CA LYS A 517 13.80 24.15 -38.31
C LYS A 517 12.66 25.12 -38.03
N LYS A 518 12.18 25.78 -39.09
CA LYS A 518 11.01 26.65 -39.04
C LYS A 518 9.88 26.04 -39.86
N MET A 519 8.66 26.06 -39.34
CA MET A 519 7.46 25.55 -39.98
C MET A 519 6.31 26.51 -39.71
N GLU A 520 5.43 26.68 -40.71
CA GLU A 520 4.31 27.61 -40.61
C GLU A 520 2.99 26.89 -40.89
N PHE A 521 1.95 27.25 -40.18
CA PHE A 521 0.59 26.85 -40.51
C PHE A 521 -0.36 28.04 -40.43
N SER A 522 -1.46 28.01 -41.14
CA SER A 522 -2.45 29.09 -41.15
C SER A 522 -3.85 28.59 -41.40
N PHE A 523 -4.81 29.26 -40.85
CA PHE A 523 -6.24 29.01 -41.03
C PHE A 523 -7.03 30.30 -41.09
N LYS A 524 -8.24 30.22 -41.61
CA LYS A 524 -9.20 31.31 -41.71
C LYS A 524 -10.46 30.97 -40.93
N VAL A 525 -11.07 32.01 -40.36
CA VAL A 525 -12.36 31.95 -39.68
C VAL A 525 -13.28 32.95 -40.34
N ASN A 526 -14.33 32.49 -41.00
CA ASN A 526 -15.41 33.31 -41.52
C ASN A 526 -16.55 33.35 -40.54
N SER A 527 -16.98 34.54 -40.14
CA SER A 527 -18.05 34.73 -39.15
C SER A 527 -18.85 35.99 -39.41
N LEU A 528 -19.98 36.16 -38.72
CA LEU A 528 -20.80 37.36 -38.80
C LEU A 528 -20.09 38.56 -38.16
N LYS A 529 -20.15 39.72 -38.79
CA LYS A 529 -19.52 40.96 -38.29
C LYS A 529 -20.11 41.45 -36.97
N ASN A 530 -21.41 41.28 -36.78
CA ASN A 530 -22.17 41.77 -35.64
C ASN A 530 -22.17 40.84 -34.44
N ARG A 531 -21.39 39.74 -34.50
CA ARG A 531 -21.26 38.78 -33.41
C ARG A 531 -19.80 38.56 -33.04
N VAL A 532 -19.55 38.40 -31.77
CA VAL A 532 -18.22 38.07 -31.25
C VAL A 532 -18.09 36.54 -31.23
N VAL A 533 -17.03 36.04 -31.86
CA VAL A 533 -16.69 34.63 -31.79
C VAL A 533 -15.87 34.40 -30.49
N LEU A 534 -16.44 33.64 -29.58
CA LEU A 534 -15.76 33.29 -28.35
C LEU A 534 -14.79 32.13 -28.60
N GLY A 535 -13.62 32.16 -27.96
CA GLY A 535 -12.61 31.09 -28.02
C GLY A 535 -11.56 31.24 -29.14
N LEU A 536 -11.56 32.38 -29.88
CA LEU A 536 -10.51 32.73 -30.83
C LEU A 536 -9.32 33.42 -30.16
#